data_156f914de0e95a5a57c16a736b073c9d
#
_entry.id   156f914de0e95a5a57c16a736b073c9d
#
_cell.length_a   1.000
_cell.length_b   1.000
_cell.length_c   1.000
_cell.angle_alpha   90.00
_cell.angle_beta   90.00
_cell.angle_gamma   90.00
#
_symmetry.space_group_name_H-M   'P 1'
#
loop_
_entity.id
_entity.type
_entity.pdbx_description
1 polymer ?
#
loop_
_entity_poly.entity_id
_entity_poly.type
_entity_poly.pdbx_seq_one_letter_code
_entity_poly.pdbx_strand_id
1 'polypeptide(L)'
;MKLSGNKNFKAFTLIELLVVVAIIGILATIGVVGYKKYVTIGQTTAIKSQNNEIYKFIKLETSTQCLKYSDKLSLSFERWGRTNTRTAECNSNWGSWNGDWTVVHKMHGVFRYYFMMNEEVKFRNPVSSKAGFNPTCPSIGDARNMKPGETCITYESLGSRAISGNACANKGFNTWLLIVSKLPNDEFYFNCAGKIW
;
A
#
# COMPACT_ATOMS: atom_id res chain seq x y z
N MET A 1 39.04 58.65 -28.12
CA MET A 1 38.44 57.35 -27.73
C MET A 1 36.96 57.61 -27.51
N LYS A 2 36.09 57.28 -28.47
CA LYS A 2 34.63 57.55 -28.42
C LYS A 2 33.94 56.25 -28.15
N LEU A 3 33.40 56.04 -26.94
CA LEU A 3 32.48 54.96 -26.59
C LEU A 3 31.09 55.60 -26.44
N SER A 4 30.34 55.68 -27.52
CA SER A 4 28.93 56.04 -27.49
C SER A 4 28.17 54.85 -28.03
N GLY A 5 27.82 53.91 -27.17
CA GLY A 5 26.87 52.86 -27.47
C GLY A 5 25.54 53.14 -26.74
N ASN A 6 24.71 53.94 -27.31
CA ASN A 6 23.34 54.16 -26.80
C ASN A 6 22.49 52.92 -27.06
N LYS A 7 22.44 52.01 -26.08
CA LYS A 7 21.54 50.89 -26.12
C LYS A 7 20.12 51.35 -25.80
N ASN A 8 19.29 51.48 -26.82
CA ASN A 8 17.86 51.74 -26.68
C ASN A 8 17.21 50.55 -25.93
N PHE A 9 17.08 50.68 -24.63
CA PHE A 9 16.28 49.73 -23.84
C PHE A 9 14.81 50.01 -24.18
N LYS A 10 14.16 49.08 -24.92
CA LYS A 10 12.70 49.14 -25.11
C LYS A 10 12.06 48.88 -23.76
N ALA A 11 11.42 49.86 -23.17
CA ALA A 11 10.63 49.69 -21.95
C ALA A 11 9.33 48.93 -22.28
N PHE A 12 8.96 47.99 -21.47
CA PHE A 12 7.69 47.28 -21.57
C PHE A 12 6.53 48.24 -21.33
N THR A 13 5.50 48.14 -22.13
CA THR A 13 4.26 48.88 -21.92
C THR A 13 3.43 48.25 -20.79
N LEU A 14 2.68 49.05 -20.07
CA LEU A 14 1.82 48.58 -18.98
C LEU A 14 0.79 47.54 -19.45
N ILE A 15 0.30 47.69 -20.69
CA ILE A 15 -0.67 46.77 -21.28
C ILE A 15 -0.05 45.41 -21.62
N GLU A 16 1.19 45.39 -22.10
CA GLU A 16 1.91 44.10 -22.34
C GLU A 16 2.09 43.30 -21.06
N LEU A 17 2.44 43.98 -19.96
CA LEU A 17 2.57 43.32 -18.67
C LEU A 17 1.22 42.78 -18.18
N LEU A 18 0.14 43.57 -18.33
CA LEU A 18 -1.21 43.20 -17.90
C LEU A 18 -1.73 41.96 -18.65
N VAL A 19 -1.53 41.90 -19.96
CA VAL A 19 -1.93 40.75 -20.78
C VAL A 19 -1.16 39.49 -20.39
N VAL A 20 0.14 39.60 -20.15
CA VAL A 20 0.96 38.44 -19.75
C VAL A 20 0.49 37.87 -18.40
N VAL A 21 0.27 38.72 -17.39
CA VAL A 21 -0.21 38.23 -16.08
C VAL A 21 -1.61 37.64 -16.14
N ALA A 22 -2.48 38.18 -17.02
CA ALA A 22 -3.81 37.61 -17.24
C ALA A 22 -3.72 36.19 -17.83
N ILE A 23 -2.88 35.99 -18.86
CA ILE A 23 -2.67 34.66 -19.48
C ILE A 23 -2.08 33.67 -18.47
N ILE A 24 -1.05 34.08 -17.71
CA ILE A 24 -0.44 33.22 -16.66
C ILE A 24 -1.49 32.86 -15.61
N GLY A 25 -2.33 33.79 -15.18
CA GLY A 25 -3.41 33.55 -14.23
C GLY A 25 -4.40 32.49 -14.71
N ILE A 26 -4.81 32.54 -15.98
CA ILE A 26 -5.70 31.53 -16.56
C ILE A 26 -5.03 30.17 -16.66
N LEU A 27 -3.79 30.10 -17.14
CA LEU A 27 -3.05 28.87 -17.29
C LEU A 27 -2.75 28.22 -15.92
N ALA A 28 -2.45 29.03 -14.91
CA ALA A 28 -2.18 28.53 -13.55
C ALA A 28 -3.43 27.86 -12.96
N THR A 29 -4.63 28.40 -13.14
CA THR A 29 -5.87 27.81 -12.61
C THR A 29 -6.17 26.45 -13.22
N ILE A 30 -6.03 26.30 -14.52
CA ILE A 30 -6.24 25.03 -15.24
C ILE A 30 -5.14 24.02 -14.84
N GLY A 31 -3.90 24.48 -14.77
CA GLY A 31 -2.75 23.64 -14.43
C GLY A 31 -2.84 23.00 -13.04
N VAL A 32 -3.28 23.73 -12.02
CA VAL A 32 -3.39 23.23 -10.64
C VAL A 32 -4.42 22.09 -10.53
N VAL A 33 -5.57 22.21 -11.18
CA VAL A 33 -6.62 21.18 -11.14
C VAL A 33 -6.15 19.89 -11.82
N GLY A 34 -5.56 20.00 -13.00
CA GLY A 34 -5.00 18.86 -13.74
C GLY A 34 -3.87 18.17 -12.98
N TYR A 35 -2.97 18.95 -12.38
CA TYR A 35 -1.85 18.43 -11.61
C TYR A 35 -2.31 17.62 -10.38
N LYS A 36 -3.28 18.12 -9.61
CA LYS A 36 -3.83 17.38 -8.46
C LYS A 36 -4.40 16.04 -8.86
N LYS A 37 -5.16 15.97 -9.95
CA LYS A 37 -5.72 14.70 -10.46
C LYS A 37 -4.61 13.73 -10.87
N TYR A 38 -3.59 14.21 -11.57
CA TYR A 38 -2.45 13.39 -11.97
C TYR A 38 -1.69 12.81 -10.78
N VAL A 39 -1.42 13.62 -9.75
CA VAL A 39 -0.77 13.18 -8.51
C VAL A 39 -1.61 12.10 -7.82
N THR A 40 -2.92 12.29 -7.69
CA THR A 40 -3.81 11.30 -7.06
C THR A 40 -3.82 9.97 -7.81
N ILE A 41 -3.81 9.99 -9.14
CA ILE A 41 -3.72 8.77 -9.97
C ILE A 41 -2.38 8.06 -9.72
N GLY A 42 -1.27 8.80 -9.72
CA GLY A 42 0.05 8.25 -9.44
C GLY A 42 0.15 7.61 -8.06
N GLN A 43 -0.37 8.28 -7.04
CA GLN A 43 -0.45 7.76 -5.67
C GLN A 43 -1.29 6.49 -5.59
N THR A 44 -2.46 6.48 -6.21
CA THR A 44 -3.35 5.31 -6.26
C THR A 44 -2.67 4.12 -6.92
N THR A 45 -1.97 4.34 -8.03
CA THR A 45 -1.24 3.29 -8.75
C THR A 45 -0.11 2.73 -7.90
N ALA A 46 0.67 3.59 -7.24
CA ALA A 46 1.75 3.17 -6.35
C ALA A 46 1.23 2.34 -5.16
N ILE A 47 0.12 2.75 -4.53
CA ILE A 47 -0.52 2.01 -3.43
C ILE A 47 -0.97 0.62 -3.91
N LYS A 48 -1.64 0.53 -5.05
CA LYS A 48 -2.09 -0.75 -5.61
C LYS A 48 -0.92 -1.66 -5.96
N SER A 49 0.18 -1.10 -6.50
CA SER A 49 1.40 -1.85 -6.78
C SER A 49 1.99 -2.45 -5.51
N GLN A 50 2.17 -1.66 -4.46
CA GLN A 50 2.67 -2.14 -3.16
C GLN A 50 1.79 -3.24 -2.57
N ASN A 51 0.47 -3.09 -2.60
CA ASN A 51 -0.46 -4.10 -2.13
C ASN A 51 -0.30 -5.42 -2.90
N ASN A 52 -0.17 -5.33 -4.23
CA ASN A 52 0.04 -6.48 -5.10
C ASN A 52 1.40 -7.16 -4.86
N GLU A 53 2.44 -6.41 -4.54
CA GLU A 53 3.76 -6.95 -4.18
C GLU A 53 3.70 -7.76 -2.88
N ILE A 54 3.05 -7.22 -1.85
CA ILE A 54 2.82 -7.94 -0.60
C ILE A 54 2.01 -9.23 -0.86
N TYR A 55 0.95 -9.15 -1.66
CA TYR A 55 0.13 -10.30 -2.01
C TYR A 55 0.95 -11.39 -2.73
N LYS A 56 1.74 -11.00 -3.73
CA LYS A 56 2.61 -11.93 -4.47
C LYS A 56 3.65 -12.59 -3.55
N PHE A 57 4.25 -11.81 -2.66
CA PHE A 57 5.19 -12.32 -1.68
C PHE A 57 4.54 -13.35 -0.76
N ILE A 58 3.40 -13.02 -0.15
CA ILE A 58 2.66 -13.93 0.72
C ILE A 58 2.32 -15.23 -0.02
N LYS A 59 1.83 -15.11 -1.26
CA LYS A 59 1.46 -16.25 -2.08
C LYS A 59 2.67 -17.12 -2.43
N LEU A 60 3.79 -16.51 -2.78
CA LEU A 60 5.03 -17.22 -3.09
C LEU A 60 5.56 -17.98 -1.88
N GLU A 61 5.71 -17.30 -0.74
CA GLU A 61 6.24 -17.90 0.48
C GLU A 61 5.37 -19.04 0.99
N THR A 62 4.07 -18.84 1.03
CA THR A 62 3.14 -19.89 1.46
C THR A 62 3.13 -21.08 0.51
N SER A 63 3.12 -20.85 -0.82
CA SER A 63 3.14 -21.94 -1.80
C SER A 63 4.47 -22.71 -1.80
N THR A 64 5.57 -22.02 -1.56
CA THR A 64 6.90 -22.63 -1.56
C THR A 64 7.15 -23.40 -0.27
N GLN A 65 6.92 -22.78 0.86
CA GLN A 65 7.26 -23.38 2.14
C GLN A 65 6.21 -24.39 2.61
N CYS A 66 4.91 -24.06 2.47
CA CYS A 66 3.85 -24.91 2.98
C CYS A 66 3.50 -26.11 2.07
N LEU A 67 3.69 -25.99 0.75
CA LEU A 67 3.36 -27.08 -0.16
C LEU A 67 4.55 -27.95 -0.53
N LYS A 68 5.74 -27.36 -0.65
CA LYS A 68 6.87 -28.00 -1.31
C LYS A 68 7.94 -28.49 -0.35
N TYR A 69 8.21 -27.76 0.70
CA TYR A 69 9.41 -28.00 1.50
C TYR A 69 9.15 -28.30 2.98
N SER A 70 8.05 -27.86 3.55
CA SER A 70 7.84 -27.99 5.00
C SER A 70 6.37 -27.76 5.38
N ASP A 71 5.98 -28.30 6.52
CA ASP A 71 4.69 -28.00 7.14
C ASP A 71 4.72 -26.69 7.95
N LYS A 72 5.78 -25.89 7.76
CA LYS A 72 5.98 -24.63 8.49
C LYS A 72 6.40 -23.50 7.56
N LEU A 73 5.70 -22.38 7.65
CA LEU A 73 6.14 -21.10 7.11
C LEU A 73 7.16 -20.49 8.06
N SER A 74 8.32 -20.11 7.56
CA SER A 74 9.39 -19.49 8.33
C SER A 74 9.93 -18.27 7.59
N LEU A 75 9.80 -17.08 8.17
CA LEU A 75 10.34 -15.86 7.62
C LEU A 75 11.39 -15.26 8.56
N SER A 76 12.57 -15.03 8.00
CA SER A 76 13.67 -14.35 8.68
C SER A 76 13.77 -12.90 8.22
N PHE A 77 14.09 -12.00 9.13
CA PHE A 77 14.27 -10.58 8.86
C PHE A 77 15.36 -9.98 9.75
N GLU A 78 16.06 -9.02 9.22
CA GLU A 78 17.10 -8.29 9.93
C GLU A 78 16.52 -7.13 10.72
N ARG A 79 16.91 -7.04 11.99
CA ARG A 79 16.57 -5.94 12.87
C ARG A 79 17.68 -5.69 13.88
N TRP A 80 18.17 -4.45 13.91
CA TRP A 80 19.28 -4.04 14.80
C TRP A 80 20.52 -4.91 14.67
N GLY A 81 20.87 -5.29 13.43
CA GLY A 81 22.03 -6.16 13.15
C GLY A 81 21.88 -7.59 13.65
N ARG A 82 20.64 -8.05 13.90
CA ARG A 82 20.36 -9.43 14.30
C ARG A 82 19.29 -10.04 13.40
N THR A 83 19.53 -11.27 12.97
CA THR A 83 18.53 -12.07 12.26
C THR A 83 17.47 -12.57 13.24
N ASN A 84 16.22 -12.24 12.96
CA ASN A 84 15.07 -12.70 13.72
C ASN A 84 14.23 -13.60 12.81
N THR A 85 13.73 -14.71 13.34
CA THR A 85 12.90 -15.66 12.60
C THR A 85 11.55 -15.80 13.27
N ARG A 86 10.49 -15.77 12.46
CA ARG A 86 9.12 -16.08 12.89
C ARG A 86 8.58 -17.25 12.10
N THR A 87 7.92 -18.17 12.80
CA THR A 87 7.39 -19.40 12.22
C THR A 87 5.90 -19.54 12.50
N ALA A 88 5.17 -20.15 11.56
CA ALA A 88 3.81 -20.61 11.74
C ALA A 88 3.63 -21.97 11.07
N GLU A 89 2.81 -22.84 11.64
CA GLU A 89 2.52 -24.14 11.05
C GLU A 89 1.60 -23.96 9.83
N CYS A 90 1.92 -24.68 8.75
CA CYS A 90 1.08 -24.83 7.57
C CYS A 90 0.19 -26.04 7.79
N ASN A 91 -1.07 -25.81 8.12
CA ASN A 91 -1.97 -26.93 8.32
C ASN A 91 -2.98 -26.96 7.15
N SER A 92 -3.37 -28.16 6.74
CA SER A 92 -4.27 -28.42 5.61
C SER A 92 -5.67 -27.81 5.78
N ASN A 93 -6.01 -27.40 7.00
CA ASN A 93 -7.27 -26.76 7.33
C ASN A 93 -7.25 -25.23 7.26
N TRP A 94 -6.20 -24.66 6.69
CA TRP A 94 -6.10 -23.23 6.50
C TRP A 94 -7.24 -22.73 5.60
N GLY A 95 -8.14 -21.93 6.17
CA GLY A 95 -9.35 -21.48 5.49
C GLY A 95 -10.56 -22.42 5.57
N SER A 96 -10.48 -23.52 6.29
CA SER A 96 -11.66 -24.35 6.61
C SER A 96 -12.41 -23.80 7.83
N TRP A 97 -13.74 -24.01 7.86
CA TRP A 97 -14.59 -23.62 8.99
C TRP A 97 -14.22 -24.33 10.30
N ASN A 98 -13.70 -25.55 10.19
CA ASN A 98 -13.07 -26.30 11.29
C ASN A 98 -11.60 -25.99 11.41
N GLY A 99 -11.06 -25.12 10.55
CA GLY A 99 -9.68 -24.69 10.57
C GLY A 99 -9.43 -23.87 11.82
N ASP A 100 -8.39 -24.24 12.49
CA ASP A 100 -7.96 -23.60 13.70
C ASP A 100 -7.73 -22.11 13.45
N TRP A 101 -8.55 -21.26 14.02
CA TRP A 101 -8.40 -19.80 14.06
C TRP A 101 -6.97 -19.38 14.38
N THR A 102 -6.29 -20.25 15.14
CA THR A 102 -4.91 -20.05 15.53
C THR A 102 -3.94 -20.08 14.36
N VAL A 103 -4.20 -20.85 13.30
CA VAL A 103 -3.28 -20.95 12.15
C VAL A 103 -3.28 -19.67 11.33
N VAL A 104 -4.43 -19.17 10.92
CA VAL A 104 -4.51 -17.91 10.17
C VAL A 104 -3.97 -16.75 11.00
N HIS A 105 -4.26 -16.73 12.28
CA HIS A 105 -3.73 -15.72 13.20
C HIS A 105 -2.21 -15.81 13.35
N LYS A 106 -1.65 -17.01 13.45
CA LYS A 106 -0.19 -17.20 13.50
C LYS A 106 0.47 -16.79 12.18
N MET A 107 -0.08 -17.19 11.04
CA MET A 107 0.44 -16.78 9.72
C MET A 107 0.34 -15.25 9.51
N HIS A 108 -0.79 -14.65 9.88
CA HIS A 108 -0.94 -13.20 9.92
C HIS A 108 0.17 -12.56 10.75
N GLY A 109 0.45 -13.11 11.94
CA GLY A 109 1.53 -12.66 12.82
C GLY A 109 2.90 -12.72 12.14
N VAL A 110 3.24 -13.83 11.45
CA VAL A 110 4.52 -13.98 10.74
C VAL A 110 4.69 -12.92 9.68
N PHE A 111 3.72 -12.75 8.78
CA PHE A 111 3.80 -11.75 7.71
C PHE A 111 3.78 -10.32 8.25
N ARG A 112 2.93 -10.03 9.24
CA ARG A 112 2.87 -8.72 9.87
C ARG A 112 4.21 -8.34 10.48
N TYR A 113 4.83 -9.24 11.25
CA TYR A 113 6.15 -8.99 11.84
C TYR A 113 7.23 -8.82 10.78
N TYR A 114 7.22 -9.63 9.73
CA TYR A 114 8.15 -9.50 8.62
C TYR A 114 8.10 -8.09 8.00
N PHE A 115 6.94 -7.65 7.56
CA PHE A 115 6.80 -6.34 6.91
C PHE A 115 6.95 -5.14 7.86
N MET A 116 6.67 -5.33 9.15
CA MET A 116 6.81 -4.26 10.15
C MET A 116 8.27 -4.09 10.60
N MET A 117 9.00 -5.17 10.75
CA MET A 117 10.28 -5.19 11.43
C MET A 117 11.48 -5.32 10.50
N ASN A 118 11.27 -5.75 9.27
CA ASN A 118 12.36 -5.89 8.30
C ASN A 118 12.85 -4.52 7.85
N GLU A 119 14.10 -4.21 8.16
CA GLU A 119 14.71 -2.92 7.80
C GLU A 119 14.98 -2.79 6.30
N GLU A 120 15.05 -3.92 5.57
CA GLU A 120 15.25 -3.95 4.12
C GLU A 120 13.96 -3.68 3.36
N VAL A 121 12.81 -4.07 3.92
CA VAL A 121 11.49 -3.91 3.29
C VAL A 121 10.81 -2.64 3.81
N LYS A 122 11.13 -1.51 3.21
CA LYS A 122 10.57 -0.21 3.61
C LYS A 122 9.50 0.23 2.61
N PHE A 123 8.26 -0.15 2.86
CA PHE A 123 7.15 0.46 2.15
C PHE A 123 6.97 1.92 2.58
N ARG A 124 7.05 2.83 1.62
CA ARG A 124 6.77 4.25 1.84
C ARG A 124 5.33 4.56 1.49
N ASN A 125 4.69 5.39 2.29
CA ASN A 125 3.36 5.88 1.98
C ASN A 125 3.46 6.90 0.82
N PRO A 126 2.83 6.63 -0.35
CA PRO A 126 2.90 7.54 -1.49
C PRO A 126 2.15 8.87 -1.28
N VAL A 127 1.29 8.96 -0.27
CA VAL A 127 0.50 10.16 0.06
C VAL A 127 1.21 11.01 1.11
N SER A 128 1.92 10.37 2.03
CA SER A 128 2.68 11.05 3.08
C SER A 128 4.06 10.42 3.17
N SER A 129 5.11 11.20 3.40
CA SER A 129 6.51 10.70 3.49
C SER A 129 6.77 9.73 4.66
N LYS A 130 5.73 9.23 5.32
CA LYS A 130 5.79 8.33 6.48
C LYS A 130 5.90 6.86 6.05
N ALA A 131 6.02 5.96 7.02
CA ALA A 131 5.94 4.53 6.77
C ALA A 131 4.61 4.15 6.11
N GLY A 132 4.67 3.36 5.05
CA GLY A 132 3.49 2.93 4.29
C GLY A 132 2.82 1.70 4.89
N PHE A 133 3.55 0.89 5.65
CA PHE A 133 2.99 -0.26 6.32
C PHE A 133 2.49 0.13 7.72
N ASN A 134 1.20 -0.10 7.98
CA ASN A 134 0.58 0.18 9.28
C ASN A 134 0.65 -1.08 10.15
N PRO A 135 1.47 -1.08 11.22
CA PRO A 135 1.60 -2.23 12.09
C PRO A 135 0.39 -2.46 13.00
N THR A 136 -0.48 -1.47 13.14
CA THR A 136 -1.60 -1.48 14.10
C THR A 136 -2.93 -1.92 13.48
N CYS A 137 -2.90 -2.68 12.40
CA CYS A 137 -4.09 -3.27 11.80
C CYS A 137 -4.23 -4.75 12.25
N PRO A 138 -4.49 -5.04 13.53
CA PRO A 138 -4.63 -6.40 14.03
C PRO A 138 -6.00 -6.98 13.74
N SER A 139 -7.01 -6.15 13.53
CA SER A 139 -8.38 -6.56 13.26
C SER A 139 -9.06 -5.65 12.23
N ILE A 140 -10.18 -6.11 11.70
CA ILE A 140 -10.98 -5.40 10.70
C ILE A 140 -11.41 -4.00 11.14
N GLY A 141 -11.69 -3.82 12.42
CA GLY A 141 -12.06 -2.52 12.99
C GLY A 141 -10.97 -1.48 12.84
N ASP A 142 -9.71 -1.90 12.97
CA ASP A 142 -8.55 -1.01 12.90
C ASP A 142 -8.21 -0.57 11.47
N ALA A 143 -8.53 -1.39 10.47
CA ALA A 143 -8.34 -1.00 9.08
C ALA A 143 -9.16 0.24 8.70
N ARG A 144 -10.31 0.47 9.33
CA ARG A 144 -11.12 1.67 9.11
C ARG A 144 -10.42 2.96 9.55
N ASN A 145 -9.51 2.87 10.51
CA ASN A 145 -8.74 4.00 11.03
C ASN A 145 -7.46 4.28 10.24
N MET A 146 -7.20 3.51 9.16
CA MET A 146 -6.05 3.73 8.29
C MET A 146 -6.11 5.10 7.62
N LYS A 147 -4.93 5.70 7.47
CA LYS A 147 -4.75 6.93 6.70
C LYS A 147 -4.54 6.60 5.22
N PRO A 148 -4.89 7.52 4.31
CA PRO A 148 -4.58 7.35 2.90
C PRO A 148 -3.11 6.99 2.65
N GLY A 149 -2.88 6.00 1.80
CA GLY A 149 -1.54 5.48 1.48
C GLY A 149 -0.99 4.43 2.44
N GLU A 150 -1.66 4.14 3.54
CA GLU A 150 -1.25 3.05 4.44
C GLU A 150 -1.72 1.68 3.90
N THR A 151 -0.90 0.67 4.10
CA THR A 151 -1.20 -0.73 3.81
C THR A 151 -1.02 -1.56 5.06
N CYS A 152 -1.91 -2.50 5.32
CA CYS A 152 -1.79 -3.46 6.41
C CYS A 152 -2.18 -4.87 5.98
N ILE A 153 -1.79 -5.84 6.77
CA ILE A 153 -2.25 -7.22 6.65
C ILE A 153 -3.19 -7.49 7.82
N THR A 154 -4.37 -8.00 7.52
CA THR A 154 -5.36 -8.42 8.52
C THR A 154 -5.96 -9.76 8.11
N TYR A 155 -6.96 -10.24 8.81
CA TYR A 155 -7.70 -11.44 8.44
C TYR A 155 -9.20 -11.20 8.58
N GLU A 156 -9.97 -11.87 7.74
CA GLU A 156 -11.43 -11.87 7.76
C GLU A 156 -11.96 -13.30 7.73
N SER A 157 -13.17 -13.49 8.23
CA SER A 157 -13.95 -14.72 8.12
C SER A 157 -15.34 -14.45 7.54
N LEU A 158 -16.07 -15.49 7.22
CA LEU A 158 -17.44 -15.39 6.73
C LEU A 158 -18.37 -14.59 7.65
N GLY A 159 -18.09 -14.60 8.96
CA GLY A 159 -18.84 -13.83 9.95
C GLY A 159 -18.44 -12.36 10.06
N SER A 160 -17.34 -11.95 9.43
CA SER A 160 -16.78 -10.62 9.59
C SER A 160 -16.26 -10.06 8.26
N ARG A 161 -17.18 -9.63 7.39
CA ARG A 161 -16.90 -9.15 6.03
C ARG A 161 -16.88 -7.63 5.94
N ALA A 162 -16.26 -6.98 6.91
CA ALA A 162 -16.38 -5.53 7.08
C ALA A 162 -15.67 -4.70 5.99
N ILE A 163 -14.66 -5.27 5.32
CA ILE A 163 -13.86 -4.58 4.29
C ILE A 163 -14.07 -5.22 2.92
N SER A 164 -13.86 -6.55 2.82
CA SER A 164 -13.96 -7.26 1.54
C SER A 164 -15.40 -7.53 1.08
N GLY A 165 -16.38 -7.37 1.97
CA GLY A 165 -17.75 -7.77 1.70
C GLY A 165 -17.81 -9.25 1.31
N ASN A 166 -18.37 -9.54 0.13
CA ASN A 166 -18.43 -10.90 -0.40
C ASN A 166 -17.28 -11.26 -1.35
N ALA A 167 -16.38 -10.33 -1.63
CA ALA A 167 -15.38 -10.51 -2.68
C ALA A 167 -14.41 -11.67 -2.41
N CYS A 168 -13.98 -11.87 -1.16
CA CYS A 168 -13.13 -13.00 -0.79
C CYS A 168 -13.94 -14.27 -0.55
N ALA A 169 -15.11 -14.17 0.04
CA ALA A 169 -16.02 -15.31 0.24
C ALA A 169 -16.45 -15.95 -1.09
N ASN A 170 -16.73 -15.15 -2.11
CA ASN A 170 -17.07 -15.61 -3.46
C ASN A 170 -15.94 -16.38 -4.15
N LYS A 171 -14.70 -16.31 -3.63
CA LYS A 171 -13.56 -17.12 -4.07
C LYS A 171 -13.47 -18.47 -3.34
N GLY A 172 -14.46 -18.83 -2.54
CA GLY A 172 -14.53 -20.09 -1.81
C GLY A 172 -13.74 -20.13 -0.51
N PHE A 173 -13.37 -18.97 0.05
CA PHE A 173 -12.65 -18.90 1.31
C PHE A 173 -13.60 -18.75 2.49
N ASN A 174 -13.36 -19.49 3.56
CA ASN A 174 -14.08 -19.37 4.83
C ASN A 174 -13.36 -18.39 5.80
N THR A 175 -12.06 -18.43 5.79
CA THR A 175 -11.18 -17.46 6.49
C THR A 175 -10.00 -17.15 5.57
N TRP A 176 -9.58 -15.91 5.51
CA TRP A 176 -8.53 -15.46 4.61
C TRP A 176 -7.67 -14.35 5.21
N LEU A 177 -6.42 -14.31 4.79
CA LEU A 177 -5.57 -13.14 4.97
C LEU A 177 -5.98 -12.08 3.97
N LEU A 178 -6.08 -10.85 4.44
CA LEU A 178 -6.47 -9.70 3.67
C LEU A 178 -5.34 -8.67 3.70
N ILE A 179 -4.84 -8.31 2.54
CA ILE A 179 -3.93 -7.19 2.39
C ILE A 179 -4.79 -5.99 2.01
N VAL A 180 -4.85 -5.00 2.89
CA VAL A 180 -5.71 -3.82 2.74
C VAL A 180 -4.86 -2.59 2.58
N SER A 181 -5.21 -1.75 1.62
CA SER A 181 -4.62 -0.42 1.43
C SER A 181 -5.70 0.64 1.39
N LYS A 182 -5.48 1.76 2.06
CA LYS A 182 -6.36 2.92 2.01
C LYS A 182 -5.95 3.82 0.85
N LEU A 183 -6.86 4.07 -0.07
CA LEU A 183 -6.63 4.94 -1.23
C LEU A 183 -6.82 6.43 -0.87
N PRO A 184 -6.31 7.36 -1.69
CA PRO A 184 -6.46 8.80 -1.44
C PRO A 184 -7.92 9.31 -1.45
N ASN A 185 -8.83 8.57 -2.10
CA ASN A 185 -10.27 8.85 -2.16
C ASN A 185 -11.08 8.18 -1.05
N ASP A 186 -10.42 7.74 0.03
CA ASP A 186 -10.99 7.03 1.16
C ASP A 186 -11.54 5.61 0.87
N GLU A 187 -11.43 5.13 -0.34
CA GLU A 187 -11.75 3.74 -0.68
C GLU A 187 -10.69 2.75 -0.19
N PHE A 188 -11.07 1.49 -0.07
CA PHE A 188 -10.15 0.41 0.22
C PHE A 188 -9.82 -0.38 -1.05
N TYR A 189 -8.55 -0.64 -1.23
CA TYR A 189 -8.05 -1.63 -2.17
C TYR A 189 -7.53 -2.83 -1.40
N PHE A 190 -7.94 -4.04 -1.78
CA PHE A 190 -7.56 -5.24 -1.06
C PHE A 190 -7.28 -6.43 -1.97
N ASN A 191 -6.44 -7.33 -1.47
CA ASN A 191 -6.19 -8.64 -2.03
C ASN A 191 -6.45 -9.73 -0.98
N CYS A 192 -7.14 -10.79 -1.40
CA CYS A 192 -7.42 -11.94 -0.55
C CYS A 192 -6.34 -13.00 -0.76
N ALA A 193 -5.49 -13.20 0.24
CA ALA A 193 -4.62 -14.36 0.29
C ALA A 193 -5.34 -15.46 1.08
N GLY A 194 -6.08 -16.28 0.37
CA GLY A 194 -6.80 -17.41 0.92
C GLY A 194 -6.08 -18.72 0.65
N LYS A 195 -6.84 -19.80 0.62
CA LYS A 195 -6.35 -21.14 0.32
C LYS A 195 -5.43 -21.10 -0.90
N ILE A 196 -4.17 -21.44 -0.70
CA ILE A 196 -3.10 -21.25 -1.70
C ILE A 196 -2.89 -22.55 -2.48
N TRP A 197 -3.58 -23.62 -2.07
CA TRP A 197 -3.61 -24.95 -2.65
C TRP A 197 -5.03 -25.48 -2.79
#